data_ad0312960056b79c5293d8d2f5a2fbca
#
_entry.id   ad0312960056b79c5293d8d2f5a2fbca
#
_cell.length_a   1.000
_cell.length_b   1.000
_cell.length_c   1.000
_cell.angle_alpha   90.00
_cell.angle_beta   90.00
_cell.angle_gamma   90.00
#
_symmetry.space_group_name_H-M   'P 1'
#
loop_
_entity.id
_entity.type
_entity.pdbx_description
1 polymer ?
#
loop_
_entity_poly.entity_id
_entity_poly.type
_entity_poly.pdbx_seq_one_letter_code
_entity_poly.pdbx_strand_id
1 'polypeptide(L)'
;MNPRYHPDIAVVNDNGIVALVEVKARSRTSAAWAERIREGLVGHDLGARYFILATRDHVYLWLRDDATRPPIVFKSEKLLGPFLQAAGVEGEKANEET
;
A
#
# COMPACT_ATOMS: atom_id res chain seq x y z
N MET A 1 -11.44 -1.70 -18.59
CA MET A 1 -10.94 -2.50 -17.47
C MET A 1 -9.73 -3.32 -17.87
N ASN A 2 -8.79 -3.45 -16.99
CA ASN A 2 -7.64 -4.29 -17.24
C ASN A 2 -7.82 -5.67 -16.60
N PRO A 3 -8.15 -6.71 -17.41
CA PRO A 3 -8.35 -8.03 -16.86
C PRO A 3 -7.06 -8.69 -16.35
N ARG A 4 -5.93 -8.04 -16.62
CA ARG A 4 -4.63 -8.56 -16.23
C ARG A 4 -4.02 -7.81 -15.04
N TYR A 5 -4.87 -7.15 -14.27
CA TYR A 5 -4.37 -6.50 -13.08
C TYR A 5 -3.75 -7.53 -12.14
N HIS A 6 -2.55 -7.22 -11.70
CA HIS A 6 -1.84 -8.02 -10.71
C HIS A 6 -1.37 -7.08 -9.62
N PRO A 7 -1.72 -7.35 -8.38
CA PRO A 7 -1.17 -6.58 -7.28
C PRO A 7 0.34 -6.82 -7.17
N ASP A 8 1.05 -5.85 -6.66
CA ASP A 8 2.49 -6.03 -6.44
C ASP A 8 2.73 -7.10 -5.39
N ILE A 9 1.89 -7.12 -4.34
CA ILE A 9 1.97 -8.12 -3.29
C ILE A 9 0.55 -8.52 -2.91
N ALA A 10 0.33 -9.82 -2.78
CA ALA A 10 -0.92 -10.34 -2.23
C ALA A 10 -0.61 -11.10 -0.95
N VAL A 11 -1.24 -10.71 0.14
CA VAL A 11 -1.11 -11.41 1.41
C VAL A 11 -2.24 -12.43 1.50
N VAL A 12 -1.89 -13.68 1.70
CA VAL A 12 -2.87 -14.77 1.69
C VAL A 12 -2.80 -15.57 2.98
N ASN A 13 -3.91 -16.23 3.30
CA ASN A 13 -3.98 -17.23 4.36
C ASN A 13 -4.78 -18.42 3.85
N ASP A 14 -5.13 -19.33 4.74
CA ASP A 14 -5.87 -20.54 4.36
C ASP A 14 -7.25 -20.25 3.77
N ASN A 15 -7.81 -19.08 4.04
CA ASN A 15 -9.14 -18.69 3.58
C ASN A 15 -9.11 -17.83 2.32
N GLY A 16 -7.93 -17.53 1.80
CA GLY A 16 -7.80 -16.74 0.58
C GLY A 16 -6.98 -15.48 0.76
N ILE A 17 -7.29 -14.47 -0.04
CA ILE A 17 -6.53 -13.23 -0.05
C ILE A 17 -7.01 -12.31 1.08
N VAL A 18 -6.08 -11.90 1.93
CA VAL A 18 -6.36 -11.02 3.06
C VAL A 18 -6.16 -9.56 2.68
N ALA A 19 -5.06 -9.28 1.99
CA ALA A 19 -4.71 -7.91 1.63
C ALA A 19 -4.05 -7.86 0.27
N LEU A 20 -4.29 -6.77 -0.44
CA LEU A 20 -3.57 -6.44 -1.66
C LEU A 20 -2.72 -5.22 -1.39
N VAL A 21 -1.48 -5.25 -1.83
CA VAL A 21 -0.53 -4.16 -1.64
C VAL A 21 -0.07 -3.66 -3.00
N GLU A 22 -0.24 -2.37 -3.24
CA GLU A 22 0.32 -1.68 -4.37
C GLU A 22 1.49 -0.84 -3.90
N VAL A 23 2.58 -0.87 -4.63
CA VAL A 23 3.78 -0.10 -4.30
C VAL A 23 4.00 0.93 -5.40
N LYS A 24 4.12 2.20 -5.00
CA LYS A 24 4.38 3.31 -5.91
C LYS A 24 5.62 4.06 -5.44
N ALA A 25 6.62 4.14 -6.29
CA ALA A 25 7.86 4.87 -5.99
C ALA A 25 7.61 6.37 -6.16
N ARG A 26 6.82 6.94 -5.28
CA ARG A 26 6.42 8.34 -5.34
C ARG A 26 6.51 8.96 -3.96
N SER A 27 6.97 10.19 -3.91
CA SER A 27 7.02 10.98 -2.68
C SER A 27 6.05 12.15 -2.78
N ARG A 28 5.87 12.87 -1.67
CA ARG A 28 4.95 14.00 -1.58
C ARG A 28 3.52 13.59 -1.96
N THR A 29 3.12 12.44 -1.47
CA THR A 29 1.79 11.93 -1.74
C THR A 29 0.79 12.56 -0.77
N SER A 30 -0.47 12.52 -1.17
CA SER A 30 -1.58 13.02 -0.35
C SER A 30 -2.69 11.99 -0.31
N ALA A 31 -3.57 12.13 0.68
CA ALA A 31 -4.74 11.25 0.77
C ALA A 31 -5.62 11.37 -0.48
N ALA A 32 -5.76 12.59 -1.02
CA ALA A 32 -6.56 12.78 -2.24
C ALA A 32 -5.98 12.03 -3.43
N TRP A 33 -4.67 12.08 -3.59
CA TRP A 33 -4.01 11.30 -4.64
C TRP A 33 -4.20 9.80 -4.42
N ALA A 34 -4.01 9.36 -3.18
CA ALA A 34 -4.15 7.94 -2.84
C ALA A 34 -5.57 7.43 -3.12
N GLU A 35 -6.57 8.24 -2.82
CA GLU A 35 -7.96 7.91 -3.11
C GLU A 35 -8.19 7.72 -4.61
N ARG A 36 -7.60 8.56 -5.44
CA ARG A 36 -7.72 8.41 -6.89
C ARG A 36 -7.09 7.12 -7.38
N ILE A 37 -5.95 6.76 -6.82
CA ILE A 37 -5.31 5.47 -7.17
C ILE A 37 -6.23 4.32 -6.80
N ARG A 38 -6.79 4.36 -5.58
CA ARG A 38 -7.69 3.30 -5.12
C ARG A 38 -8.93 3.20 -5.99
N GLU A 39 -9.52 4.31 -6.37
CA GLU A 39 -10.71 4.31 -7.22
C GLU A 39 -10.46 3.60 -8.54
N GLY A 40 -9.28 3.76 -9.11
CA GLY A 40 -8.91 3.07 -10.34
C GLY A 40 -8.77 1.57 -10.18
N LEU A 41 -8.67 1.08 -8.95
CA LEU A 41 -8.50 -0.33 -8.65
C LEU A 41 -9.74 -0.99 -8.04
N VAL A 42 -10.80 -0.23 -7.86
CA VAL A 42 -12.07 -0.76 -7.35
C VAL A 42 -12.58 -1.82 -8.31
N GLY A 43 -12.98 -2.96 -7.77
CA GLY A 43 -13.41 -4.10 -8.57
C GLY A 43 -12.32 -5.12 -8.83
N HIS A 44 -11.08 -4.79 -8.50
CA HIS A 44 -9.95 -5.70 -8.64
C HIS A 44 -9.44 -6.23 -7.30
N ASP A 45 -10.27 -6.16 -6.27
CA ASP A 45 -9.85 -6.48 -4.90
C ASP A 45 -9.72 -7.98 -4.64
N LEU A 46 -10.21 -8.83 -5.54
CA LEU A 46 -10.08 -10.29 -5.43
C LEU A 46 -10.59 -10.84 -4.10
N GLY A 47 -11.52 -10.15 -3.46
CA GLY A 47 -12.05 -10.54 -2.16
C GLY A 47 -11.20 -10.13 -0.98
N ALA A 48 -10.15 -9.36 -1.18
CA ALA A 48 -9.28 -8.93 -0.10
C ALA A 48 -10.03 -8.04 0.88
N ARG A 49 -9.72 -8.21 2.17
CA ARG A 49 -10.31 -7.39 3.23
C ARG A 49 -9.67 -6.02 3.31
N TYR A 50 -8.38 -5.94 2.99
CA TYR A 50 -7.60 -4.72 3.10
C TYR A 50 -6.99 -4.37 1.77
N PHE A 51 -6.90 -3.08 1.50
CA PHE A 51 -6.12 -2.56 0.40
C PHE A 51 -5.06 -1.61 0.95
N ILE A 52 -3.82 -1.82 0.56
CA ILE A 52 -2.68 -1.06 1.07
C ILE A 52 -1.96 -0.42 -0.11
N LEU A 53 -1.72 0.87 -0.02
CA LEU A 53 -0.93 1.60 -0.99
C LEU A 53 0.32 2.12 -0.29
N ALA A 54 1.47 1.59 -0.66
CA ALA A 54 2.74 1.97 -0.05
C ALA A 54 3.50 2.89 -0.98
N THR A 55 3.90 4.05 -0.48
CA THR A 55 4.70 5.02 -1.20
C THR A 55 5.97 5.34 -0.39
N ARG A 56 6.80 6.21 -0.91
CA ARG A 56 8.02 6.59 -0.22
C ARG A 56 7.77 7.28 1.11
N ASP A 57 6.73 8.11 1.17
CA ASP A 57 6.47 8.92 2.36
C ASP A 57 5.35 8.39 3.24
N HIS A 58 4.38 7.71 2.66
CA HIS A 58 3.20 7.26 3.40
C HIS A 58 2.75 5.88 2.99
N VAL A 59 2.10 5.19 3.93
CA VAL A 59 1.37 3.96 3.66
C VAL A 59 -0.10 4.25 3.97
N TYR A 60 -0.96 3.96 3.00
CA TYR A 60 -2.39 4.19 3.11
C TYR A 60 -3.10 2.84 3.21
N LEU A 61 -4.01 2.74 4.17
CA LEU A 61 -4.74 1.49 4.43
C LEU A 61 -6.24 1.73 4.37
N TRP A 62 -6.93 0.96 3.57
CA TRP A 62 -8.40 0.96 3.51
C TRP A 62 -8.93 -0.41 3.85
N LEU A 63 -10.12 -0.41 4.48
CA LEU A 63 -10.91 -1.63 4.66
C LEU A 63 -11.89 -1.73 3.50
N ARG A 64 -12.02 -2.92 2.90
CA ARG A 64 -12.93 -3.10 1.78
C ARG A 64 -14.37 -2.73 2.13
N ASP A 65 -14.82 -3.15 3.30
CA ASP A 65 -16.21 -2.98 3.70
C ASP A 65 -16.56 -1.56 4.11
N ASP A 66 -15.59 -0.67 4.14
CA ASP A 66 -15.80 0.71 4.57
C ASP A 66 -15.16 1.68 3.59
N ALA A 67 -15.59 1.55 2.33
CA ALA A 67 -15.04 2.32 1.23
C ALA A 67 -15.32 3.83 1.36
N THR A 68 -16.26 4.21 2.21
CA THR A 68 -16.59 5.62 2.39
C THR A 68 -15.67 6.35 3.35
N ARG A 69 -14.91 5.61 4.14
CA ARG A 69 -13.98 6.21 5.08
C ARG A 69 -12.68 6.60 4.40
N PRO A 70 -12.06 7.70 4.85
CA PRO A 70 -10.72 8.01 4.39
C PRO A 70 -9.75 6.92 4.83
N PRO A 71 -8.60 6.80 4.15
CA PRO A 71 -7.61 5.80 4.55
C PRO A 71 -6.99 6.11 5.90
N ILE A 72 -6.52 5.07 6.56
CA ILE A 72 -5.62 5.23 7.70
C ILE A 72 -4.25 5.50 7.10
N VAL A 73 -3.57 6.55 7.57
CA VAL A 73 -2.31 6.98 6.99
C VAL A 73 -1.18 6.80 7.99
N PHE A 74 -0.12 6.14 7.55
CA PHE A 74 1.09 5.96 8.34
C PHE A 74 2.26 6.62 7.60
N LYS A 75 3.23 7.11 8.35
CA LYS A 75 4.48 7.52 7.72
C LYS A 75 5.30 6.27 7.41
N SER A 76 5.73 6.15 6.16
CA SER A 76 6.48 4.96 5.72
C SER A 76 7.74 4.75 6.55
N GLU A 77 8.45 5.82 6.89
CA GLU A 77 9.64 5.73 7.71
C GLU A 77 9.35 5.11 9.07
N LYS A 78 8.26 5.51 9.71
CA LYS A 78 7.91 4.98 11.02
C LYS A 78 7.54 3.51 10.97
N LEU A 79 6.87 3.11 9.88
CA LEU A 79 6.43 1.73 9.73
C LEU A 79 7.57 0.80 9.34
N LEU A 80 8.43 1.24 8.43
CA LEU A 80 9.48 0.42 7.84
C LEU A 80 10.84 0.60 8.50
N GLY A 81 11.05 1.72 9.20
CA GLY A 81 12.33 2.03 9.80
C GLY A 81 12.92 0.92 10.67
N PRO A 82 12.14 0.32 11.59
CA PRO A 82 12.65 -0.76 12.41
C PRO A 82 13.16 -1.96 11.60
N PHE A 83 12.47 -2.28 10.51
CA PHE A 83 12.89 -3.37 9.63
C PHE A 83 14.16 -3.03 8.88
N LEU A 84 14.27 -1.79 8.41
CA LEU A 84 15.46 -1.35 7.70
C LEU A 84 16.68 -1.35 8.63
N GLN A 85 16.51 -0.93 9.87
CA GLN A 85 17.59 -0.97 10.85
C GLN A 85 18.01 -2.40 11.17
N ALA A 86 17.04 -3.28 11.35
CA ALA A 86 17.32 -4.70 11.62
C ALA A 86 18.07 -5.34 10.47
N ALA A 87 17.81 -4.90 9.24
CA ALA A 87 18.47 -5.41 8.04
C ALA A 87 19.82 -4.73 7.78
N GLY A 88 20.19 -3.74 8.59
CA GLY A 88 21.43 -3.00 8.38
C GLY A 88 21.37 -1.98 7.27
N VAL A 89 20.16 -1.56 6.90
CA VAL A 89 19.95 -0.56 5.86
C VAL A 89 19.56 0.77 6.51
N GLU A 90 20.27 1.84 6.15
CA GLU A 90 19.93 3.17 6.62
C GLU A 90 18.79 3.73 5.76
N GLY A 91 17.91 4.52 6.41
CA GLY A 91 16.78 5.10 5.73
C GLY A 91 17.16 5.94 4.51
N GLU A 92 18.25 6.67 4.60
CA GLU A 92 18.73 7.48 3.48
C GLU A 92 19.03 6.65 2.25
N LYS A 93 19.67 5.51 2.44
CA LYS A 93 19.99 4.64 1.32
C LYS A 93 18.75 4.05 0.68
N ALA A 94 17.78 3.70 1.49
CA ALA A 94 16.52 3.19 0.98
C ALA A 94 15.82 4.22 0.11
N ASN A 95 15.92 5.49 0.47
CA ASN A 95 15.31 6.57 -0.29
C ASN A 95 16.04 6.80 -1.61
N GLU A 96 17.34 6.64 -1.63
CA GLU A 96 18.14 6.87 -2.82
C GLU A 96 17.91 5.83 -3.91
N GLU A 97 17.55 4.63 -3.51
CA GLU A 97 17.35 3.53 -4.45
C GLU A 97 16.02 3.59 -5.17
N THR A 98 15.20 4.50 -4.78
CA THR A 98 13.89 4.64 -5.38
C THR A 98 13.79 5.89 -6.21
#